data_9a9f1576b2b346ce7e3d225d72a653ca
#
_entry.id   9a9f1576b2b346ce7e3d225d72a653ca
#
_cell.length_a   1.000
_cell.length_b   1.000
_cell.length_c   1.000
_cell.angle_alpha   90.00
_cell.angle_beta   90.00
_cell.angle_gamma   90.00
#
_symmetry.space_group_name_H-M   'P 1'
#
loop_
_entity.id
_entity.type
_entity.pdbx_description
1 polymer ?
#
loop_
_entity_poly.entity_id
_entity_poly.type
_entity_poly.pdbx_seq_one_letter_code
_entity_poly.pdbx_strand_id
1 'polypeptide(L)'
;MNPTQKVAIVTGASQGIGAALVTAYRKLGYVVVANSRSIAASGDPDILTVPGDLAEPGVGARIAEQAMSRFGRIDTLINNAGTFIAKPFTEYTDEDYDVITGVNLRGFFDISRSAVAAMLARDGGGHVVNISTSLIDHANSQVPSALASLTKGGLTAVTRSLATEYADRGIRVNALALGIIRTPMHPAETHQALATLHPLGRMGEISDVVEAIVYLENAPFVTGEIMHVDGGQSAGH
;
A
#
# COMPACT_ATOMS: atom_id res chain seq x y z
N MET A 1 13.85 -5.93 23.63
CA MET A 1 12.57 -5.97 22.88
C MET A 1 11.64 -6.97 23.51
N ASN A 2 10.34 -6.67 23.50
CA ASN A 2 9.34 -7.65 23.92
C ASN A 2 9.15 -8.66 22.74
N PRO A 3 9.45 -9.95 22.91
CA PRO A 3 9.35 -10.95 21.84
C PRO A 3 7.93 -11.17 21.30
N THR A 4 6.94 -10.59 21.97
CA THR A 4 5.52 -10.67 21.56
C THR A 4 5.07 -9.48 20.70
N GLN A 5 5.91 -8.45 20.53
CA GLN A 5 5.54 -7.24 19.81
C GLN A 5 5.47 -7.52 18.30
N LYS A 6 4.33 -7.20 17.70
CA LYS A 6 4.10 -7.39 16.26
C LYS A 6 4.93 -6.40 15.42
N VAL A 7 5.28 -6.82 14.21
CA VAL A 7 6.10 -6.04 13.25
C VAL A 7 5.28 -5.75 12.00
N ALA A 8 5.17 -4.47 11.63
CA ALA A 8 4.56 -4.03 10.39
C ALA A 8 5.61 -3.43 9.44
N ILE A 9 5.61 -3.84 8.19
CA ILE A 9 6.38 -3.18 7.12
C ILE A 9 5.44 -2.20 6.39
N VAL A 10 5.87 -0.95 6.25
CA VAL A 10 5.16 0.09 5.49
C VAL A 10 6.06 0.61 4.37
N THR A 11 5.65 0.42 3.12
CA THR A 11 6.36 0.95 1.96
C THR A 11 5.86 2.35 1.59
N GLY A 12 6.72 3.20 0.98
CA GLY A 12 6.36 4.59 0.69
C GLY A 12 6.15 5.45 1.95
N ALA A 13 6.93 5.20 3.00
CA ALA A 13 6.68 5.65 4.37
C ALA A 13 7.17 7.06 4.70
N SER A 14 7.81 7.79 3.75
CA SER A 14 8.44 9.09 4.04
C SER A 14 7.46 10.26 4.14
N GLN A 15 6.26 10.14 3.58
CA GLN A 15 5.25 11.21 3.54
C GLN A 15 3.84 10.66 3.34
N GLY A 16 2.84 11.55 3.40
CA GLY A 16 1.46 11.25 3.05
C GLY A 16 0.87 10.07 3.85
N ILE A 17 0.18 9.18 3.16
CA ILE A 17 -0.48 8.00 3.74
C ILE A 17 0.53 7.12 4.47
N GLY A 18 1.69 6.85 3.85
CA GLY A 18 2.70 5.96 4.44
C GLY A 18 3.24 6.47 5.77
N ALA A 19 3.56 7.75 5.89
CA ALA A 19 4.03 8.35 7.16
C ALA A 19 2.95 8.31 8.25
N ALA A 20 1.69 8.54 7.88
CA ALA A 20 0.57 8.44 8.81
C ALA A 20 0.34 6.99 9.28
N LEU A 21 0.53 6.00 8.40
CA LEU A 21 0.47 4.59 8.75
C LEU A 21 1.58 4.17 9.70
N VAL A 22 2.81 4.65 9.51
CA VAL A 22 3.88 4.43 10.50
C VAL A 22 3.42 4.89 11.88
N THR A 23 2.88 6.10 11.97
CA THR A 23 2.36 6.64 13.24
C THR A 23 1.20 5.81 13.80
N ALA A 24 0.27 5.37 12.97
CA ALA A 24 -0.88 4.58 13.38
C ALA A 24 -0.46 3.20 13.91
N TYR A 25 0.43 2.49 13.22
CA TYR A 25 0.92 1.19 13.67
C TYR A 25 1.76 1.30 14.95
N ARG A 26 2.52 2.38 15.13
CA ARG A 26 3.19 2.66 16.42
C ARG A 26 2.17 2.82 17.56
N LYS A 27 1.06 3.55 17.33
CA LYS A 27 -0.03 3.68 18.31
C LYS A 27 -0.71 2.35 18.62
N LEU A 28 -0.77 1.43 17.67
CA LEU A 28 -1.27 0.05 17.89
C LEU A 28 -0.25 -0.84 18.62
N GLY A 29 0.93 -0.32 18.98
CA GLY A 29 1.98 -1.06 19.68
C GLY A 29 2.88 -1.92 18.79
N TYR A 30 2.82 -1.76 17.48
CA TYR A 30 3.72 -2.46 16.55
C TYR A 30 5.11 -1.81 16.55
N VAL A 31 6.12 -2.62 16.29
CA VAL A 31 7.38 -2.16 15.69
C VAL A 31 7.12 -1.93 14.21
N VAL A 32 7.72 -0.88 13.62
CA VAL A 32 7.52 -0.55 12.22
C VAL A 32 8.83 -0.57 11.45
N VAL A 33 8.83 -1.26 10.32
CA VAL A 33 9.88 -1.17 9.30
C VAL A 33 9.36 -0.25 8.21
N ALA A 34 9.95 0.93 8.11
CA ALA A 34 9.52 2.01 7.23
C ALA A 34 10.47 2.11 6.03
N ASN A 35 9.96 1.93 4.81
CA ASN A 35 10.75 2.06 3.59
C ASN A 35 10.30 3.24 2.75
N SER A 36 11.24 3.96 2.21
CA SER A 36 11.13 4.79 1.00
C SER A 36 12.51 5.06 0.42
N ARG A 37 12.57 5.67 -0.77
CA ARG A 37 13.84 5.98 -1.46
C ARG A 37 14.79 6.80 -0.59
N SER A 38 14.28 7.80 0.09
CA SER A 38 15.05 8.80 0.85
C SER A 38 14.55 9.00 2.28
N ILE A 39 14.16 7.90 2.95
CA ILE A 39 13.68 7.98 4.32
C ILE A 39 14.83 8.30 5.29
N ALA A 40 14.64 9.31 6.15
CA ALA A 40 15.60 9.64 7.18
C ALA A 40 15.54 8.63 8.35
N ALA A 41 16.65 8.50 9.07
CA ALA A 41 16.68 7.69 10.28
C ALA A 41 15.65 8.21 11.32
N SER A 42 14.98 7.28 11.99
CA SER A 42 14.04 7.60 13.07
C SER A 42 14.76 7.69 14.41
N GLY A 43 14.33 8.63 15.27
CA GLY A 43 14.72 8.66 16.68
C GLY A 43 13.94 7.67 17.55
N ASP A 44 12.84 7.08 17.05
CA ASP A 44 12.07 6.06 17.76
C ASP A 44 12.77 4.69 17.61
N PRO A 45 13.21 4.03 18.70
CA PRO A 45 13.89 2.73 18.64
C PRO A 45 13.03 1.61 18.06
N ASP A 46 11.72 1.77 18.05
CA ASP A 46 10.76 0.81 17.48
C ASP A 46 10.41 1.12 16.02
N ILE A 47 11.13 2.02 15.37
CA ILE A 47 11.04 2.27 13.93
C ILE A 47 12.40 1.98 13.30
N LEU A 48 12.44 0.96 12.44
CA LEU A 48 13.58 0.69 11.56
C LEU A 48 13.32 1.35 10.20
N THR A 49 14.13 2.33 9.83
CA THR A 49 14.07 2.92 8.49
C THR A 49 15.02 2.19 7.54
N VAL A 50 14.50 1.80 6.39
CA VAL A 50 15.25 1.08 5.35
C VAL A 50 15.13 1.85 4.04
N PRO A 51 16.13 2.68 3.67
CA PRO A 51 16.11 3.39 2.40
C PRO A 51 16.31 2.42 1.23
N GLY A 52 15.62 2.68 0.13
CA GLY A 52 15.76 1.92 -1.12
C GLY A 52 14.59 2.12 -2.07
N ASP A 53 14.89 2.06 -3.37
CA ASP A 53 13.88 2.13 -4.42
C ASP A 53 13.32 0.72 -4.69
N LEU A 54 12.03 0.54 -4.48
CA LEU A 54 11.36 -0.75 -4.71
C LEU A 54 11.35 -1.16 -6.19
N ALA A 55 11.57 -0.24 -7.12
CA ALA A 55 11.74 -0.57 -8.53
C ALA A 55 13.05 -1.35 -8.79
N GLU A 56 14.04 -1.25 -7.90
CA GLU A 56 15.31 -1.97 -8.01
C GLU A 56 15.14 -3.43 -7.55
N PRO A 57 15.63 -4.41 -8.33
CA PRO A 57 15.58 -5.82 -7.96
C PRO A 57 16.26 -6.10 -6.61
N GLY A 58 15.62 -6.91 -5.76
CA GLY A 58 16.16 -7.33 -4.47
C GLY A 58 15.98 -6.35 -3.31
N VAL A 59 15.51 -5.12 -3.56
CA VAL A 59 15.26 -4.15 -2.48
C VAL A 59 14.14 -4.63 -1.56
N GLY A 60 13.06 -5.19 -2.11
CA GLY A 60 11.98 -5.76 -1.32
C GLY A 60 12.44 -6.91 -0.43
N ALA A 61 13.24 -7.83 -0.97
CA ALA A 61 13.84 -8.92 -0.21
C ALA A 61 14.75 -8.40 0.92
N ARG A 62 15.58 -7.40 0.64
CA ARG A 62 16.48 -6.78 1.65
C ARG A 62 15.69 -6.12 2.78
N ILE A 63 14.53 -5.48 2.49
CA ILE A 63 13.67 -4.90 3.53
C ILE A 63 13.13 -6.00 4.46
N ALA A 64 12.61 -7.09 3.90
CA ALA A 64 12.12 -8.23 4.67
C ALA A 64 13.24 -8.91 5.48
N GLU A 65 14.42 -9.07 4.91
CA GLU A 65 15.61 -9.59 5.59
C GLU A 65 16.00 -8.72 6.80
N GLN A 66 16.03 -7.40 6.65
CA GLN A 66 16.34 -6.49 7.74
C GLN A 66 15.27 -6.52 8.84
N ALA A 67 13.99 -6.65 8.47
CA ALA A 67 12.91 -6.85 9.43
C ALA A 67 13.12 -8.13 10.24
N MET A 68 13.40 -9.24 9.56
CA MET A 68 13.64 -10.54 10.20
C MET A 68 14.91 -10.55 11.05
N SER A 69 16.02 -10.01 10.55
CA SER A 69 17.28 -9.92 11.30
C SER A 69 17.13 -9.07 12.57
N ARG A 70 16.39 -7.97 12.51
CA ARG A 70 16.26 -7.03 13.61
C ARG A 70 15.20 -7.44 14.63
N PHE A 71 14.08 -8.01 14.17
CA PHE A 71 12.88 -8.24 14.99
C PHE A 71 12.42 -9.69 15.03
N GLY A 72 12.94 -10.57 14.17
CA GLY A 72 12.64 -12.00 14.13
C GLY A 72 11.27 -12.36 13.59
N ARG A 73 10.48 -11.37 13.11
CA ARG A 73 9.11 -11.61 12.64
C ARG A 73 8.62 -10.53 11.67
N ILE A 74 7.64 -10.88 10.87
CA ILE A 74 6.80 -9.97 10.07
C ILE A 74 5.36 -10.40 10.30
N ASP A 75 4.49 -9.48 10.73
CA ASP A 75 3.07 -9.73 10.97
C ASP A 75 2.18 -9.03 9.97
N THR A 76 2.58 -7.84 9.52
CA THR A 76 1.80 -7.05 8.56
C THR A 76 2.71 -6.44 7.50
N LEU A 77 2.26 -6.47 6.25
CA LEU A 77 2.86 -5.74 5.13
C LEU A 77 1.84 -4.78 4.53
N ILE A 78 2.18 -3.48 4.47
CA ILE A 78 1.40 -2.48 3.76
C ILE A 78 2.14 -2.08 2.48
N ASN A 79 1.63 -2.55 1.34
CA ASN A 79 2.07 -2.16 0.00
C ASN A 79 1.45 -0.80 -0.36
N ASN A 80 2.01 0.26 0.22
CA ASN A 80 1.57 1.64 -0.01
C ASN A 80 2.42 2.37 -1.06
N ALA A 81 3.69 2.01 -1.24
CA ALA A 81 4.51 2.59 -2.30
C ALA A 81 3.84 2.40 -3.67
N GLY A 82 3.75 3.48 -4.42
CA GLY A 82 3.15 3.46 -5.74
C GLY A 82 3.40 4.77 -6.48
N THR A 83 3.27 4.72 -7.78
CA THR A 83 3.32 5.89 -8.65
C THR A 83 2.11 5.92 -9.57
N PHE A 84 1.74 7.13 -10.00
CA PHE A 84 0.61 7.40 -10.86
C PHE A 84 1.00 8.43 -11.91
N ILE A 85 0.72 8.14 -13.17
CA ILE A 85 0.93 9.05 -14.31
C ILE A 85 -0.38 9.05 -15.11
N ALA A 86 -1.01 10.23 -15.24
CA ALA A 86 -2.20 10.41 -16.07
C ALA A 86 -1.79 10.97 -17.44
N LYS A 87 -2.01 10.17 -18.48
CA LYS A 87 -1.76 10.55 -19.89
C LYS A 87 -2.73 9.82 -20.81
N PRO A 88 -3.09 10.37 -21.98
CA PRO A 88 -3.68 9.61 -23.07
C PRO A 88 -2.84 8.36 -23.37
N PHE A 89 -3.49 7.24 -23.68
CA PHE A 89 -2.79 5.95 -23.81
C PHE A 89 -1.64 5.97 -24.83
N THR A 90 -1.83 6.67 -25.93
CA THR A 90 -0.84 6.78 -27.00
C THR A 90 0.35 7.72 -26.70
N GLU A 91 0.29 8.44 -25.57
CA GLU A 91 1.34 9.37 -25.14
C GLU A 91 2.25 8.79 -24.05
N TYR A 92 1.95 7.59 -23.54
CA TYR A 92 2.87 6.93 -22.63
C TYR A 92 4.16 6.54 -23.35
N THR A 93 5.28 6.82 -22.70
CA THR A 93 6.62 6.42 -23.15
C THR A 93 7.06 5.11 -22.50
N ASP A 94 8.12 4.49 -23.04
CA ASP A 94 8.75 3.32 -22.41
C ASP A 94 9.24 3.65 -20.99
N GLU A 95 9.71 4.88 -20.74
CA GLU A 95 10.12 5.34 -19.41
C GLU A 95 8.93 5.41 -18.44
N ASP A 96 7.77 5.92 -18.87
CA ASP A 96 6.55 5.91 -18.05
C ASP A 96 6.16 4.48 -17.69
N TYR A 97 6.25 3.56 -18.66
CA TYR A 97 5.95 2.14 -18.44
C TYR A 97 6.92 1.52 -17.42
N ASP A 98 8.23 1.74 -17.59
CA ASP A 98 9.24 1.20 -16.68
C ASP A 98 9.10 1.73 -15.26
N VAL A 99 8.85 3.03 -15.10
CA VAL A 99 8.63 3.67 -13.80
C VAL A 99 7.39 3.10 -13.11
N ILE A 100 6.26 3.02 -13.80
CA ILE A 100 5.00 2.54 -13.21
C ILE A 100 5.09 1.05 -12.89
N THR A 101 5.58 0.22 -13.81
CA THR A 101 5.68 -1.23 -13.59
C THR A 101 6.77 -1.58 -12.58
N GLY A 102 7.87 -0.83 -12.57
CA GLY A 102 8.96 -0.98 -11.60
C GLY A 102 8.45 -0.86 -10.17
N VAL A 103 7.75 0.23 -9.86
CA VAL A 103 7.25 0.45 -8.49
C VAL A 103 6.01 -0.39 -8.20
N ASN A 104 4.98 -0.31 -9.07
CA ASN A 104 3.65 -0.87 -8.75
C ASN A 104 3.58 -2.40 -8.89
N LEU A 105 4.40 -3.03 -9.74
CA LEU A 105 4.38 -4.47 -9.96
C LEU A 105 5.63 -5.16 -9.41
N ARG A 106 6.83 -4.80 -9.87
CA ARG A 106 8.07 -5.43 -9.39
C ARG A 106 8.27 -5.22 -7.90
N GLY A 107 8.13 -3.96 -7.43
CA GLY A 107 8.28 -3.63 -6.03
C GLY A 107 7.29 -4.38 -5.15
N PHE A 108 6.01 -4.38 -5.55
CA PHE A 108 4.98 -5.17 -4.90
C PHE A 108 5.35 -6.66 -4.84
N PHE A 109 5.74 -7.26 -5.97
CA PHE A 109 6.04 -8.69 -6.07
C PHE A 109 7.22 -9.08 -5.17
N ASP A 110 8.32 -8.34 -5.22
CA ASP A 110 9.55 -8.68 -4.52
C ASP A 110 9.36 -8.64 -2.99
N ILE A 111 8.77 -7.55 -2.47
CA ILE A 111 8.54 -7.44 -1.02
C ILE A 111 7.43 -8.36 -0.53
N SER A 112 6.34 -8.54 -1.30
CA SER A 112 5.23 -9.40 -0.88
C SER A 112 5.65 -10.85 -0.81
N ARG A 113 6.38 -11.33 -1.82
CA ARG A 113 6.93 -12.70 -1.83
C ARG A 113 7.81 -12.95 -0.60
N SER A 114 8.70 -12.02 -0.26
CA SER A 114 9.63 -12.15 0.86
C SER A 114 8.92 -12.06 2.21
N ALA A 115 7.97 -11.14 2.36
CA ALA A 115 7.19 -11.00 3.59
C ALA A 115 6.26 -12.18 3.83
N VAL A 116 5.54 -12.66 2.80
CA VAL A 116 4.68 -13.85 2.91
C VAL A 116 5.51 -15.09 3.24
N ALA A 117 6.68 -15.28 2.62
CA ALA A 117 7.58 -16.38 2.97
C ALA A 117 8.00 -16.34 4.45
N ALA A 118 8.30 -15.15 4.99
CA ALA A 118 8.62 -14.97 6.41
C ALA A 118 7.41 -15.25 7.33
N MET A 119 6.19 -14.86 6.92
CA MET A 119 4.95 -15.18 7.64
C MET A 119 4.70 -16.69 7.67
N LEU A 120 4.91 -17.38 6.54
CA LEU A 120 4.73 -18.83 6.41
C LEU A 120 5.74 -19.66 7.22
N ALA A 121 6.95 -19.14 7.42
CA ALA A 121 7.99 -19.81 8.21
C ALA A 121 7.68 -19.81 9.72
N ARG A 122 6.61 -19.16 10.14
CA ARG A 122 6.19 -19.00 11.53
C ARG A 122 4.72 -19.35 11.71
N ASP A 123 4.37 -19.92 12.85
CA ASP A 123 2.97 -20.06 13.23
C ASP A 123 2.38 -18.72 13.66
N GLY A 124 1.12 -18.46 13.30
CA GLY A 124 0.41 -17.25 13.73
C GLY A 124 -0.09 -16.35 12.59
N GLY A 125 0.12 -16.77 11.33
CA GLY A 125 -0.42 -16.06 10.16
C GLY A 125 0.19 -14.70 9.92
N GLY A 126 -0.57 -13.83 9.22
CA GLY A 126 -0.14 -12.48 8.88
C GLY A 126 -1.23 -11.68 8.17
N HIS A 127 -0.92 -10.44 7.81
CA HIS A 127 -1.82 -9.58 7.05
C HIS A 127 -1.06 -8.79 5.97
N VAL A 128 -1.59 -8.80 4.76
CA VAL A 128 -1.09 -7.97 3.65
C VAL A 128 -2.19 -7.02 3.21
N VAL A 129 -1.87 -5.72 3.12
CA VAL A 129 -2.78 -4.70 2.59
C VAL A 129 -2.15 -4.05 1.37
N ASN A 130 -2.90 -4.03 0.28
CA ASN A 130 -2.48 -3.44 -1.00
C ASN A 130 -3.22 -2.13 -1.25
N ILE A 131 -2.50 -1.05 -1.55
CA ILE A 131 -3.11 0.22 -1.92
C ILE A 131 -3.33 0.26 -3.43
N SER A 132 -4.61 0.24 -3.82
CA SER A 132 -5.11 0.30 -5.18
C SER A 132 -5.81 1.65 -5.45
N THR A 133 -6.65 1.71 -6.47
CA THR A 133 -7.42 2.90 -6.88
C THR A 133 -8.82 2.51 -7.34
N SER A 134 -9.81 3.35 -7.08
CA SER A 134 -11.18 3.20 -7.58
C SER A 134 -11.30 3.35 -9.11
N LEU A 135 -10.29 3.90 -9.78
CA LEU A 135 -10.26 4.04 -11.25
C LEU A 135 -10.25 2.70 -12.00
N ILE A 136 -9.97 1.59 -11.32
CA ILE A 136 -10.10 0.23 -11.91
C ILE A 136 -11.55 -0.22 -12.02
N ASP A 137 -12.41 0.25 -11.13
CA ASP A 137 -13.83 -0.12 -11.09
C ASP A 137 -14.69 0.92 -11.83
N HIS A 138 -14.27 2.19 -11.82
CA HIS A 138 -14.95 3.30 -12.49
C HIS A 138 -13.94 4.18 -13.24
N ALA A 139 -13.73 3.89 -14.52
CA ALA A 139 -12.85 4.67 -15.37
C ALA A 139 -13.40 6.09 -15.61
N ASN A 140 -12.51 7.09 -15.64
CA ASN A 140 -12.88 8.47 -15.84
C ASN A 140 -12.13 9.07 -17.05
N SER A 141 -12.85 9.56 -18.04
CA SER A 141 -12.26 10.15 -19.25
C SER A 141 -11.46 11.44 -19.00
N GLN A 142 -11.73 12.13 -17.88
CA GLN A 142 -10.98 13.30 -17.47
C GLN A 142 -9.67 12.95 -16.73
N VAL A 143 -9.49 11.68 -16.37
CA VAL A 143 -8.30 11.16 -15.69
C VAL A 143 -7.81 9.91 -16.44
N PRO A 144 -7.25 10.08 -17.67
CA PRO A 144 -6.75 8.95 -18.44
C PRO A 144 -5.61 8.27 -17.69
N SER A 145 -5.78 6.99 -17.32
CA SER A 145 -4.91 6.30 -16.36
C SER A 145 -4.66 4.83 -16.70
N ALA A 146 -4.53 4.53 -17.99
CA ALA A 146 -4.46 3.13 -18.45
C ALA A 146 -3.34 2.32 -17.81
N LEU A 147 -2.12 2.86 -17.66
CA LEU A 147 -1.01 2.14 -17.00
C LEU A 147 -1.23 1.98 -15.49
N ALA A 148 -1.83 2.99 -14.84
CA ALA A 148 -2.21 2.85 -13.43
C ALA A 148 -3.29 1.79 -13.25
N SER A 149 -4.31 1.76 -14.12
CA SER A 149 -5.37 0.75 -14.12
C SER A 149 -4.81 -0.65 -14.40
N LEU A 150 -3.89 -0.80 -15.34
CA LEU A 150 -3.21 -2.07 -15.63
C LEU A 150 -2.48 -2.61 -14.40
N THR A 151 -1.67 -1.78 -13.75
CA THR A 151 -0.84 -2.20 -12.62
C THR A 151 -1.64 -2.37 -11.34
N LYS A 152 -2.49 -1.41 -10.99
CA LYS A 152 -3.33 -1.45 -9.78
C LYS A 152 -4.48 -2.45 -9.90
N GLY A 153 -5.03 -2.66 -11.09
CA GLY A 153 -5.99 -3.74 -11.37
C GLY A 153 -5.39 -5.13 -11.13
N GLY A 154 -4.11 -5.31 -11.50
CA GLY A 154 -3.35 -6.51 -11.15
C GLY A 154 -3.24 -6.74 -9.65
N LEU A 155 -3.03 -5.68 -8.85
CA LEU A 155 -3.02 -5.79 -7.38
C LEU A 155 -4.37 -6.25 -6.82
N THR A 156 -5.48 -5.81 -7.41
CA THR A 156 -6.83 -6.24 -7.01
C THR A 156 -7.04 -7.72 -7.27
N ALA A 157 -6.63 -8.19 -8.46
CA ALA A 157 -6.74 -9.61 -8.82
C ALA A 157 -5.86 -10.50 -7.94
N VAL A 158 -4.60 -10.13 -7.72
CA VAL A 158 -3.66 -10.89 -6.90
C VAL A 158 -4.03 -10.88 -5.42
N THR A 159 -4.70 -9.84 -4.92
CA THR A 159 -5.24 -9.79 -3.56
C THR A 159 -6.17 -10.98 -3.29
N ARG A 160 -7.11 -11.25 -4.19
CA ARG A 160 -8.05 -12.38 -4.06
C ARG A 160 -7.33 -13.72 -4.20
N SER A 161 -6.36 -13.81 -5.13
CA SER A 161 -5.57 -15.02 -5.34
C SER A 161 -4.78 -15.41 -4.08
N LEU A 162 -4.00 -14.48 -3.53
CA LEU A 162 -3.19 -14.72 -2.33
C LEU A 162 -4.06 -14.94 -1.08
N ALA A 163 -5.20 -14.24 -0.97
CA ALA A 163 -6.14 -14.42 0.13
C ALA A 163 -6.67 -15.87 0.18
N THR A 164 -6.97 -16.46 -0.97
CA THR A 164 -7.44 -17.85 -1.07
C THR A 164 -6.29 -18.84 -0.88
N GLU A 165 -5.12 -18.57 -1.49
CA GLU A 165 -3.94 -19.44 -1.44
C GLU A 165 -3.42 -19.66 -0.02
N TYR A 166 -3.48 -18.64 0.84
CA TYR A 166 -2.87 -18.69 2.18
C TYR A 166 -3.88 -18.58 3.34
N ALA A 167 -5.18 -18.73 3.06
CA ALA A 167 -6.22 -18.66 4.09
C ALA A 167 -6.04 -19.73 5.18
N ASP A 168 -5.71 -20.96 4.81
CA ASP A 168 -5.46 -22.08 5.72
C ASP A 168 -4.19 -21.90 6.57
N ARG A 169 -3.31 -20.98 6.17
CA ARG A 169 -2.10 -20.60 6.91
C ARG A 169 -2.32 -19.37 7.78
N GLY A 170 -3.57 -18.86 7.87
CA GLY A 170 -3.93 -17.69 8.66
C GLY A 170 -3.40 -16.37 8.11
N ILE A 171 -2.96 -16.31 6.85
CA ILE A 171 -2.54 -15.06 6.21
C ILE A 171 -3.73 -14.45 5.48
N ARG A 172 -4.09 -13.24 5.87
CA ARG A 172 -5.14 -12.44 5.23
C ARG A 172 -4.51 -11.48 4.21
N VAL A 173 -5.18 -11.29 3.09
CA VAL A 173 -4.74 -10.32 2.07
C VAL A 173 -5.94 -9.50 1.63
N ASN A 174 -5.87 -8.18 1.79
CA ASN A 174 -6.92 -7.25 1.43
C ASN A 174 -6.35 -6.08 0.62
N ALA A 175 -7.21 -5.32 -0.02
CA ALA A 175 -6.82 -4.09 -0.71
C ALA A 175 -7.75 -2.93 -0.36
N LEU A 176 -7.23 -1.70 -0.45
CA LEU A 176 -8.02 -0.49 -0.49
C LEU A 176 -8.02 0.08 -1.91
N ALA A 177 -9.20 0.28 -2.47
CA ALA A 177 -9.41 1.03 -3.70
C ALA A 177 -9.69 2.49 -3.32
N LEU A 178 -8.68 3.35 -3.48
CA LEU A 178 -8.76 4.74 -3.06
C LEU A 178 -9.29 5.64 -4.18
N GLY A 179 -10.15 6.59 -3.81
CA GLY A 179 -10.35 7.80 -4.58
C GLY A 179 -9.14 8.73 -4.47
N ILE A 180 -9.34 10.02 -4.73
CA ILE A 180 -8.26 11.00 -4.65
C ILE A 180 -8.11 11.49 -3.21
N ILE A 181 -6.99 11.19 -2.60
CA ILE A 181 -6.67 11.52 -1.21
C ILE A 181 -5.78 12.76 -1.16
N ARG A 182 -6.06 13.68 -0.27
CA ARG A 182 -5.28 14.90 -0.05
C ARG A 182 -3.92 14.55 0.55
N THR A 183 -2.91 14.50 -0.32
CA THR A 183 -1.52 14.18 0.01
C THR A 183 -0.59 15.13 -0.74
N PRO A 184 0.71 15.18 -0.43
CA PRO A 184 1.68 15.96 -1.21
C PRO A 184 1.76 15.62 -2.71
N MET A 185 1.15 14.52 -3.15
CA MET A 185 1.03 14.15 -4.57
C MET A 185 0.11 15.11 -5.34
N HIS A 186 -0.83 15.77 -4.66
CA HIS A 186 -1.83 16.65 -5.28
C HIS A 186 -1.60 18.10 -4.83
N PRO A 187 -1.14 19.00 -5.74
CA PRO A 187 -0.95 20.42 -5.46
C PRO A 187 -2.26 21.08 -4.98
N ALA A 188 -2.14 22.02 -4.05
CA ALA A 188 -3.30 22.64 -3.39
C ALA A 188 -4.27 23.32 -4.36
N GLU A 189 -3.77 23.89 -5.45
CA GLU A 189 -4.55 24.53 -6.52
C GLU A 189 -5.45 23.54 -7.26
N THR A 190 -5.16 22.25 -7.22
CA THR A 190 -5.98 21.21 -7.89
C THR A 190 -7.11 20.69 -7.00
N HIS A 191 -7.08 20.95 -5.69
CA HIS A 191 -7.96 20.29 -4.73
C HIS A 191 -9.45 20.52 -5.00
N GLN A 192 -9.82 21.76 -5.39
CA GLN A 192 -11.24 22.08 -5.68
C GLN A 192 -11.75 21.27 -6.87
N ALA A 193 -10.98 21.19 -7.94
CA ALA A 193 -11.35 20.41 -9.12
C ALA A 193 -11.40 18.90 -8.80
N LEU A 194 -10.40 18.39 -8.06
CA LEU A 194 -10.34 16.97 -7.69
C LEU A 194 -11.46 16.56 -6.72
N ALA A 195 -11.94 17.48 -5.88
CA ALA A 195 -13.07 17.23 -4.98
C ALA A 195 -14.37 16.90 -5.74
N THR A 196 -14.60 17.52 -6.91
CA THR A 196 -15.81 17.30 -7.72
C THR A 196 -15.88 15.92 -8.35
N LEU A 197 -14.79 15.17 -8.35
CA LEU A 197 -14.74 13.79 -8.86
C LEU A 197 -15.35 12.76 -7.88
N HIS A 198 -15.74 13.21 -6.69
CA HIS A 198 -16.31 12.35 -5.66
C HIS A 198 -17.74 12.80 -5.32
N PRO A 199 -18.72 11.89 -5.30
CA PRO A 199 -20.11 12.21 -4.88
C PRO A 199 -20.20 12.90 -3.51
N LEU A 200 -19.29 12.61 -2.57
CA LEU A 200 -19.23 13.34 -1.29
C LEU A 200 -18.76 14.80 -1.39
N GLY A 201 -18.39 15.29 -2.60
CA GLY A 201 -17.97 16.67 -2.83
C GLY A 201 -16.65 17.08 -2.16
N ARG A 202 -15.84 16.14 -1.74
CA ARG A 202 -14.52 16.38 -1.15
C ARG A 202 -13.50 15.34 -1.58
N MET A 203 -12.23 15.69 -1.54
CA MET A 203 -11.17 14.70 -1.54
C MET A 203 -11.21 13.88 -0.25
N GLY A 204 -10.70 12.64 -0.29
CA GLY A 204 -10.42 11.89 0.92
C GLY A 204 -9.29 12.53 1.73
N GLU A 205 -9.33 12.38 3.04
CA GLU A 205 -8.24 12.75 3.94
C GLU A 205 -7.38 11.52 4.25
N ILE A 206 -6.14 11.74 4.66
CA ILE A 206 -5.24 10.65 5.08
C ILE A 206 -5.86 9.84 6.22
N SER A 207 -6.61 10.48 7.12
CA SER A 207 -7.33 9.79 8.20
C SER A 207 -8.35 8.79 7.69
N ASP A 208 -9.10 9.10 6.61
CA ASP A 208 -10.08 8.18 6.02
C ASP A 208 -9.41 6.85 5.62
N VAL A 209 -8.18 6.94 5.06
CA VAL A 209 -7.39 5.76 4.66
C VAL A 209 -6.83 5.01 5.85
N VAL A 210 -6.28 5.73 6.83
CA VAL A 210 -5.69 5.14 8.06
C VAL A 210 -6.75 4.37 8.83
N GLU A 211 -7.95 4.92 9.01
CA GLU A 211 -9.06 4.27 9.71
C GLU A 211 -9.50 2.98 9.01
N ALA A 212 -9.58 2.99 7.68
CA ALA A 212 -9.91 1.80 6.90
C ALA A 212 -8.85 0.69 7.04
N ILE A 213 -7.55 1.04 7.02
CA ILE A 213 -6.47 0.06 7.20
C ILE A 213 -6.49 -0.49 8.62
N VAL A 214 -6.68 0.34 9.64
CA VAL A 214 -6.80 -0.08 11.04
C VAL A 214 -8.02 -0.99 11.24
N TYR A 215 -9.14 -0.71 10.57
CA TYR A 215 -10.28 -1.62 10.56
C TYR A 215 -9.90 -2.99 9.99
N LEU A 216 -9.29 -3.05 8.80
CA LEU A 216 -8.87 -4.31 8.18
C LEU A 216 -7.85 -5.08 9.04
N GLU A 217 -6.94 -4.36 9.73
CA GLU A 217 -5.98 -4.98 10.65
C GLU A 217 -6.70 -5.70 11.78
N ASN A 218 -7.74 -5.10 12.35
CA ASN A 218 -8.50 -5.61 13.47
C ASN A 218 -9.69 -6.51 13.09
N ALA A 219 -9.92 -6.78 11.81
CA ALA A 219 -11.02 -7.59 11.29
C ALA A 219 -10.55 -9.01 10.88
N PRO A 220 -10.41 -9.97 11.80
CA PRO A 220 -9.77 -11.27 11.54
C PRO A 220 -10.56 -12.16 10.57
N PHE A 221 -11.82 -11.85 10.30
CA PHE A 221 -12.68 -12.61 9.38
C PHE A 221 -12.81 -11.95 8.00
N VAL A 222 -11.97 -10.92 7.71
CA VAL A 222 -11.95 -10.23 6.42
C VAL A 222 -10.67 -10.58 5.68
N THR A 223 -10.80 -11.25 4.53
CA THR A 223 -9.71 -11.56 3.59
C THR A 223 -10.24 -11.60 2.15
N GLY A 224 -9.43 -11.21 1.18
CA GLY A 224 -9.83 -11.10 -0.23
C GLY A 224 -10.70 -9.88 -0.54
N GLU A 225 -10.89 -8.98 0.43
CA GLU A 225 -11.72 -7.79 0.31
C GLU A 225 -11.00 -6.69 -0.47
N ILE A 226 -11.76 -5.98 -1.30
CA ILE A 226 -11.35 -4.75 -1.97
C ILE A 226 -12.24 -3.64 -1.42
N MET A 227 -11.79 -2.99 -0.37
CA MET A 227 -12.55 -1.94 0.32
C MET A 227 -12.39 -0.60 -0.40
N HIS A 228 -13.50 0.01 -0.78
CA HIS A 228 -13.50 1.34 -1.38
C HIS A 228 -13.45 2.44 -0.33
N VAL A 229 -12.48 3.35 -0.47
CA VAL A 229 -12.35 4.58 0.31
C VAL A 229 -12.23 5.73 -0.70
N ASP A 230 -13.32 6.04 -1.36
CA ASP A 230 -13.34 6.83 -2.59
C ASP A 230 -14.45 7.89 -2.65
N GLY A 231 -15.12 8.16 -1.54
CA GLY A 231 -16.18 9.15 -1.47
C GLY A 231 -17.38 8.86 -2.39
N GLY A 232 -17.58 7.59 -2.78
CA GLY A 232 -18.65 7.13 -3.66
C GLY A 232 -18.30 7.12 -5.14
N GLN A 233 -17.04 7.40 -5.51
CA GLN A 233 -16.60 7.50 -6.93
C GLN A 233 -16.90 6.21 -7.72
N SER A 234 -16.69 5.04 -7.15
CA SER A 234 -16.96 3.75 -7.79
C SER A 234 -18.45 3.36 -7.78
N ALA A 235 -19.25 3.96 -6.93
CA ALA A 235 -20.69 3.68 -6.87
C ALA A 235 -21.50 4.34 -8.01
N GLY A 236 -20.89 5.27 -8.73
CA GLY A 236 -21.48 5.98 -9.87
C GLY A 236 -21.86 7.44 -9.57
N HIS A 237 -22.01 8.21 -10.65
CA HIS A 237 -22.52 9.59 -10.69
C HIS A 237 -23.82 9.64 -11.44
#